data_cd32f0e80e1cf1acd430b58b740c0082
#
_entry.id   cd32f0e80e1cf1acd430b58b740c0082
#
_cell.length_a   1.000
_cell.length_b   1.000
_cell.length_c   1.000
_cell.angle_alpha   90.00
_cell.angle_beta   90.00
_cell.angle_gamma   90.00
#
_symmetry.space_group_name_H-M   'P 1'
#
loop_
_entity.id
_entity.type
_entity.pdbx_description
1 polymer ?
#
loop_
_entity_poly.entity_id
_entity_poly.type
_entity_poly.pdbx_seq_one_letter_code
_entity_poly.pdbx_strand_id
1 'polypeptide(L)'
;PQITLWQRPLVKVKIEGQIKEALLDTGADDTVVEEMSLSGRWKPKMIGGIGGFIKVRQYDQVHVEICGHKAXGTVLVGPTPVNIIGRNLLTQIGCTLNFPISPIETVPVKLKPGMDGPRVKQWPLTEEKIKALVEICAELEKDGKISKIGPENPYNTPVFAIKKKNSXKWRKLVDFRELNKRTQDFWEVQLGIPHPAGLEKKKSVTVLDIGDAYFSXPLDEDFRKYTAFTIPSTNNETPGIRYQYNVLPQGWKGSPAIFQSSMXKILDPFRKQNPDIVICQYVDDLYVASXLEIEQHRXKIDELRQYLWXWGFYTPDKKYQKEPPFLWMGYELHPDKWTVQPIMLPEKDSWTVNDIQKLVGKLNWASQIYAGIKVKQLCKLLRGTKKLTEVVPLTEEAELELAENREILKEPVHGVYYDPSKDLIAELQKQGQGQWTYQIYQEPFKNLKTGKYARMKGAHTNDVKQLTEAVQKITTESIVIWGRIPKFKLPIQKETWET
;
A
#
# COMPACT_ATOMS: atom_id res chain seq x y z
N PRO A 1 25.97 -7.30 -22.68
CA PRO A 1 25.69 -8.54 -23.39
C PRO A 1 24.62 -9.38 -22.70
N GLN A 2 24.01 -10.27 -23.44
CA GLN A 2 23.07 -11.22 -22.89
C GLN A 2 23.71 -12.57 -22.72
N ILE A 3 23.58 -13.16 -21.53
CA ILE A 3 24.13 -14.48 -21.24
C ILE A 3 22.95 -15.42 -21.03
N THR A 4 22.84 -16.43 -21.89
CA THR A 4 21.77 -17.42 -21.74
C THR A 4 22.17 -18.47 -20.71
N LEU A 5 21.19 -19.21 -20.22
CA LEU A 5 21.43 -20.10 -19.08
C LEU A 5 21.35 -21.58 -19.44
N TRP A 6 21.56 -21.92 -20.74
CA TRP A 6 21.68 -23.33 -21.10
C TRP A 6 22.87 -23.97 -20.43
N GLN A 7 23.90 -23.17 -20.15
CA GLN A 7 25.06 -23.59 -19.40
C GLN A 7 25.27 -22.67 -18.23
N ARG A 8 26.13 -23.05 -17.31
CA ARG A 8 26.43 -22.21 -16.16
C ARG A 8 26.97 -20.86 -16.64
N PRO A 9 26.51 -19.76 -16.04
CA PRO A 9 27.01 -18.43 -16.46
C PRO A 9 28.37 -18.14 -15.86
N LEU A 10 29.41 -18.81 -16.42
CA LEU A 10 30.80 -18.63 -16.03
C LEU A 10 31.39 -17.53 -16.89
N VAL A 11 32.04 -16.58 -16.25
CA VAL A 11 32.68 -15.47 -16.95
C VAL A 11 34.06 -15.24 -16.40
N LYS A 12 34.90 -14.58 -17.18
CA LYS A 12 36.24 -14.22 -16.72
C LYS A 12 36.13 -12.92 -15.93
N VAL A 13 36.75 -12.92 -14.76
CA VAL A 13 36.81 -11.74 -13.91
C VAL A 13 38.26 -11.42 -13.62
N LYS A 14 38.55 -10.13 -13.49
CA LYS A 14 39.88 -9.65 -13.18
C LYS A 14 39.86 -9.01 -11.80
N ILE A 15 40.62 -9.60 -10.88
CA ILE A 15 40.69 -9.14 -9.49
C ILE A 15 42.13 -8.77 -9.21
N GLU A 16 42.39 -7.47 -9.04
CA GLU A 16 43.73 -6.96 -8.79
C GLU A 16 44.74 -7.54 -9.77
N GLY A 17 44.39 -7.53 -11.06
CA GLY A 17 45.31 -7.99 -12.09
C GLY A 17 45.31 -9.49 -12.37
N GLN A 18 44.65 -10.27 -11.53
CA GLN A 18 44.60 -11.72 -11.70
C GLN A 18 43.29 -12.12 -12.36
N ILE A 19 43.37 -12.94 -13.38
CA ILE A 19 42.19 -13.38 -14.12
C ILE A 19 41.71 -14.71 -13.57
N LYS A 20 40.43 -14.75 -13.22
CA LYS A 20 39.80 -15.97 -12.71
C LYS A 20 38.52 -16.23 -13.48
N GLU A 21 38.08 -17.48 -13.46
CA GLU A 21 36.72 -17.79 -13.95
C GLU A 21 35.78 -17.86 -12.78
N ALA A 22 34.62 -17.21 -12.89
CA ALA A 22 33.68 -17.13 -11.79
C ALA A 22 32.25 -17.31 -12.29
N LEU A 23 31.43 -17.82 -11.40
CA LEU A 23 30.00 -18.04 -11.66
C LEU A 23 29.21 -16.80 -11.24
N LEU A 24 28.37 -16.27 -12.13
CA LEU A 24 27.46 -15.21 -11.79
C LEU A 24 26.31 -15.83 -11.03
N ASP A 25 26.17 -15.48 -9.74
CA ASP A 25 25.23 -16.17 -8.85
C ASP A 25 24.26 -15.16 -8.22
N THR A 26 23.09 -15.01 -8.81
CA THR A 26 22.09 -14.06 -8.30
C THR A 26 21.51 -14.49 -6.96
N GLY A 27 21.68 -15.74 -6.58
CA GLY A 27 21.22 -16.22 -5.28
C GLY A 27 22.17 -16.01 -4.13
N ALA A 28 23.37 -15.48 -4.42
CA ALA A 28 24.39 -15.26 -3.40
C ALA A 28 24.45 -13.78 -3.04
N ASP A 29 24.42 -13.50 -1.73
CA ASP A 29 24.58 -12.11 -1.27
C ASP A 29 25.99 -11.61 -1.53
N ASP A 30 26.99 -12.48 -1.33
CA ASP A 30 28.39 -12.09 -1.28
C ASP A 30 29.16 -12.69 -2.43
N THR A 31 30.31 -12.09 -2.70
CA THR A 31 31.30 -12.58 -3.69
C THR A 31 32.37 -13.33 -2.94
N VAL A 32 32.60 -14.59 -3.34
CA VAL A 32 33.54 -15.48 -2.66
C VAL A 32 34.46 -16.13 -3.73
N VAL A 33 35.74 -15.99 -3.54
CA VAL A 33 36.71 -16.58 -4.48
C VAL A 33 37.65 -17.50 -3.74
N GLU A 34 38.20 -18.45 -4.49
CA GLU A 34 39.18 -19.39 -3.94
C GLU A 34 40.44 -18.66 -3.53
N GLU A 35 41.28 -19.34 -2.79
CA GLU A 35 42.49 -18.76 -2.21
C GLU A 35 43.29 -17.99 -3.24
N MET A 36 43.54 -16.71 -2.94
CA MET A 36 44.39 -15.86 -3.76
C MET A 36 44.93 -14.75 -2.88
N SER A 37 45.96 -14.09 -3.36
CA SER A 37 46.57 -12.97 -2.65
C SER A 37 45.92 -11.66 -3.06
N LEU A 38 45.40 -10.95 -2.08
CA LEU A 38 44.85 -9.58 -2.29
C LEU A 38 45.58 -8.62 -1.37
N SER A 39 45.75 -7.40 -1.84
CA SER A 39 46.41 -6.37 -1.05
C SER A 39 45.47 -5.82 -0.03
N GLY A 40 46.04 -5.24 1.04
CA GLY A 40 45.27 -4.50 2.02
C GLY A 40 44.85 -5.33 3.22
N ARG A 41 44.12 -4.68 4.08
CA ARG A 41 43.68 -5.30 5.32
C ARG A 41 42.48 -6.20 5.08
N TRP A 42 42.39 -7.22 5.95
CA TRP A 42 41.24 -8.12 5.90
C TRP A 42 40.81 -8.44 7.32
N LYS A 43 39.60 -8.96 7.44
CA LYS A 43 39.15 -9.45 8.72
C LYS A 43 38.48 -10.80 8.54
N PRO A 44 38.53 -11.65 9.57
CA PRO A 44 37.93 -12.97 9.43
C PRO A 44 36.41 -12.89 9.42
N LYS A 45 35.81 -13.84 8.70
CA LYS A 45 34.37 -13.93 8.62
C LYS A 45 33.96 -15.38 8.40
N MET A 46 32.83 -15.77 8.94
CA MET A 46 32.25 -17.08 8.69
C MET A 46 31.05 -16.89 7.79
N ILE A 47 31.00 -17.64 6.70
CA ILE A 47 29.84 -17.60 5.81
C ILE A 47 29.29 -19.01 5.67
N GLY A 48 27.99 -19.11 5.45
CA GLY A 48 27.29 -20.37 5.38
C GLY A 48 26.61 -20.60 4.07
N GLY A 49 26.55 -21.85 3.69
CA GLY A 49 25.81 -22.30 2.54
C GLY A 49 25.20 -23.65 2.85
N ILE A 50 24.73 -24.31 1.80
CA ILE A 50 24.05 -25.59 2.00
C ILE A 50 25.00 -26.63 2.62
N GLY A 51 26.27 -26.58 2.25
CA GLY A 51 27.25 -27.53 2.76
C GLY A 51 27.84 -27.22 4.11
N GLY A 52 27.42 -26.15 4.78
CA GLY A 52 27.95 -25.75 6.08
C GLY A 52 28.68 -24.43 6.02
N PHE A 53 29.37 -24.10 7.10
CA PHE A 53 30.05 -22.81 7.21
C PHE A 53 31.51 -22.95 6.82
N ILE A 54 32.07 -21.93 6.16
CA ILE A 54 33.47 -21.85 5.90
C ILE A 54 34.01 -20.53 6.44
N LYS A 55 35.32 -20.55 6.77
CA LYS A 55 36.02 -19.38 7.27
C LYS A 55 36.70 -18.69 6.11
N VAL A 56 36.48 -17.39 5.96
CA VAL A 56 36.99 -16.62 4.84
C VAL A 56 37.68 -15.37 5.35
N ARG A 57 38.48 -14.75 4.50
CA ARG A 57 39.09 -13.45 4.75
C ARG A 57 38.25 -12.40 3.99
N GLN A 58 37.77 -11.38 4.68
CA GLN A 58 36.98 -10.34 4.06
C GLN A 58 37.86 -9.15 3.69
N TYR A 59 37.93 -8.87 2.39
CA TYR A 59 38.61 -7.68 1.87
C TYR A 59 37.58 -6.70 1.36
N ASP A 60 37.66 -5.45 1.81
CA ASP A 60 36.72 -4.43 1.40
C ASP A 60 37.29 -3.58 0.29
N GLN A 61 36.39 -2.99 -0.51
CA GLN A 61 36.73 -2.04 -1.57
C GLN A 61 37.74 -2.63 -2.56
N VAL A 62 37.50 -3.86 -2.98
CA VAL A 62 38.38 -4.53 -3.97
C VAL A 62 37.85 -4.14 -5.36
N HIS A 63 38.79 -3.82 -6.26
CA HIS A 63 38.44 -3.51 -7.64
C HIS A 63 38.34 -4.80 -8.43
N VAL A 64 37.19 -5.02 -9.04
CA VAL A 64 36.91 -6.22 -9.82
C VAL A 64 36.36 -5.79 -11.17
N GLU A 65 36.88 -6.39 -12.22
CA GLU A 65 36.36 -6.15 -13.57
C GLU A 65 35.67 -7.42 -14.05
N ILE A 66 34.40 -7.31 -14.39
CA ILE A 66 33.54 -8.43 -14.77
C ILE A 66 33.02 -8.17 -16.17
N CYS A 67 33.44 -8.99 -17.15
CA CYS A 67 33.01 -8.82 -18.55
C CYS A 67 33.24 -7.38 -19.03
N GLY A 68 34.32 -6.78 -18.64
CA GLY A 68 34.63 -5.41 -19.04
C GLY A 68 33.99 -4.33 -18.21
N HIS A 69 33.17 -4.69 -17.24
CA HIS A 69 32.51 -3.72 -16.36
C HIS A 69 33.22 -3.65 -15.02
N LYS A 70 33.46 -2.46 -14.52
CA LYS A 70 34.22 -2.25 -13.29
C LYS A 70 33.31 -2.11 -12.09
N ALA A 71 33.76 -2.71 -11.01
CA ALA A 71 33.01 -2.64 -9.75
C ALA A 71 34.00 -2.60 -8.57
N UNK A 72 33.60 -2.34 -7.47
CA UNK A 72 34.34 -2.28 -6.32
C UNK A 72 33.52 -2.79 -5.21
N GLY A 73 34.00 -3.47 -4.48
CA GLY A 73 33.19 -3.99 -3.37
C GLY A 73 33.96 -5.03 -2.58
N THR A 74 33.25 -5.66 -1.67
CA THR A 74 33.81 -6.65 -0.77
C THR A 74 34.00 -7.96 -1.50
N VAL A 75 35.18 -8.55 -1.32
CA VAL A 75 35.49 -9.86 -1.86
C VAL A 75 35.93 -10.73 -0.68
N LEU A 76 35.34 -11.92 -0.57
CA LEU A 76 35.67 -12.89 0.46
C LEU A 76 36.55 -13.96 -0.16
N VAL A 77 37.62 -14.33 0.53
CA VAL A 77 38.60 -15.29 0.02
C VAL A 77 38.64 -16.48 0.96
N GLY A 78 38.44 -17.67 0.42
CA GLY A 78 38.46 -18.88 1.24
C GLY A 78 38.19 -20.14 0.44
N PRO A 79 37.99 -21.26 1.13
CA PRO A 79 37.90 -22.57 0.45
C PRO A 79 36.52 -22.81 -0.16
N THR A 80 36.18 -22.02 -1.16
CA THR A 80 34.95 -22.21 -1.92
C THR A 80 35.20 -23.19 -3.07
N PRO A 81 34.23 -24.06 -3.38
CA PRO A 81 34.42 -24.96 -4.50
C PRO A 81 34.34 -24.27 -5.86
N VAL A 82 33.73 -23.09 -5.92
CA VAL A 82 33.64 -22.34 -7.17
C VAL A 82 33.69 -20.86 -6.83
N ASN A 83 34.38 -20.10 -7.69
CA ASN A 83 34.39 -18.65 -7.54
C ASN A 83 32.99 -18.10 -7.86
N ILE A 84 32.47 -17.29 -6.98
CA ILE A 84 31.10 -16.79 -7.07
C ILE A 84 31.08 -15.27 -7.05
N ILE A 85 30.42 -14.68 -8.04
CA ILE A 85 30.12 -13.25 -8.04
C ILE A 85 28.70 -13.09 -7.53
N GLY A 86 28.54 -12.47 -6.37
CA GLY A 86 27.26 -12.33 -5.73
C GLY A 86 26.62 -10.98 -6.01
N ARG A 87 25.45 -10.76 -5.38
CA ARG A 87 24.66 -9.57 -5.67
C ARG A 87 25.37 -8.26 -5.33
N ASN A 88 26.30 -8.30 -4.36
CA ASN A 88 27.01 -7.05 -4.03
C ASN A 88 27.76 -6.46 -5.22
N LEU A 89 28.29 -7.30 -6.12
CA LEU A 89 28.97 -6.81 -7.32
C LEU A 89 28.06 -6.85 -8.55
N LEU A 90 27.12 -7.78 -8.63
CA LEU A 90 26.21 -7.84 -9.77
C LEU A 90 25.40 -6.57 -9.91
N THR A 91 24.97 -5.99 -8.79
CA THR A 91 24.23 -4.73 -8.85
C THR A 91 25.08 -3.61 -9.45
N GLN A 92 26.35 -3.58 -9.12
CA GLN A 92 27.22 -2.51 -9.59
C GLN A 92 27.46 -2.56 -11.10
N ILE A 93 27.47 -3.75 -11.69
CA ILE A 93 27.68 -3.87 -13.13
C ILE A 93 26.35 -3.84 -13.90
N GLY A 94 25.25 -3.63 -13.21
CA GLY A 94 23.95 -3.51 -13.87
C GLY A 94 23.32 -4.81 -14.28
N CYS A 95 23.67 -5.91 -13.58
CA CYS A 95 23.08 -7.20 -13.89
C CYS A 95 21.61 -7.24 -13.43
N THR A 96 20.72 -7.68 -14.29
CA THR A 96 19.30 -7.79 -13.98
C THR A 96 18.76 -9.13 -14.43
N LEU A 97 17.64 -9.53 -13.83
CA LEU A 97 16.87 -10.68 -14.28
C LEU A 97 15.68 -10.16 -15.07
N ASN A 98 15.50 -10.70 -16.26
CA ASN A 98 14.41 -10.25 -17.12
C ASN A 98 13.60 -11.45 -17.58
N PHE A 99 12.27 -11.31 -17.47
CA PHE A 99 11.36 -12.38 -17.87
C PHE A 99 10.45 -11.88 -18.97
N PRO A 100 10.12 -12.75 -19.93
CA PRO A 100 9.17 -12.31 -20.97
C PRO A 100 7.80 -12.04 -20.34
N ILE A 101 7.18 -10.96 -20.79
CA ILE A 101 5.90 -10.51 -20.27
C ILE A 101 4.87 -10.70 -21.38
N SER A 102 3.69 -11.23 -21.03
CA SER A 102 2.59 -11.31 -21.98
C SER A 102 2.18 -9.91 -22.39
N PRO A 103 2.00 -9.65 -23.69
CA PRO A 103 1.65 -8.31 -24.12
C PRO A 103 0.25 -7.91 -23.64
N ILE A 104 0.14 -6.70 -23.13
CA ILE A 104 -1.12 -6.15 -22.68
C ILE A 104 -1.65 -5.25 -23.80
N GLU A 105 -2.90 -5.47 -24.18
CA GLU A 105 -3.52 -4.69 -25.23
C GLU A 105 -3.73 -3.26 -24.75
N THR A 106 -3.33 -2.28 -25.59
CA THR A 106 -3.57 -0.88 -25.25
C THR A 106 -5.02 -0.51 -25.47
N VAL A 107 -5.48 0.44 -24.66
CA VAL A 107 -6.85 0.97 -24.78
C VAL A 107 -6.77 2.26 -25.60
N PRO A 108 -7.50 2.37 -26.70
CA PRO A 108 -7.46 3.60 -27.48
C PRO A 108 -7.95 4.80 -26.67
N VAL A 109 -7.24 5.92 -26.79
CA VAL A 109 -7.56 7.13 -26.05
C VAL A 109 -7.58 8.30 -27.02
N LYS A 110 -8.51 9.23 -26.82
CA LYS A 110 -8.62 10.42 -27.62
C LYS A 110 -8.72 11.66 -26.74
N LEU A 111 -8.32 12.79 -27.30
CA LEU A 111 -8.63 14.06 -26.69
C LEU A 111 -10.11 14.38 -26.90
N LYS A 112 -10.63 15.32 -26.10
CA LYS A 112 -11.99 15.79 -26.30
C LYS A 112 -12.14 16.39 -27.68
N PRO A 113 -13.35 16.30 -28.28
CA PRO A 113 -13.53 16.82 -29.63
C PRO A 113 -13.15 18.30 -29.72
N GLY A 114 -12.43 18.64 -30.79
CA GLY A 114 -12.01 20.00 -31.04
C GLY A 114 -10.86 20.51 -30.25
N MET A 115 -10.25 19.65 -29.41
CA MET A 115 -9.12 20.06 -28.59
C MET A 115 -7.82 19.47 -29.08
N ASP A 116 -6.74 20.23 -28.90
CA ASP A 116 -5.38 19.77 -29.17
C ASP A 116 -4.68 19.47 -27.84
N GLY A 117 -3.45 18.96 -27.94
CA GLY A 117 -2.68 18.63 -26.75
C GLY A 117 -2.22 19.85 -25.99
N PRO A 118 -1.69 19.65 -24.78
CA PRO A 118 -1.28 20.77 -23.93
C PRO A 118 0.04 21.36 -24.41
N ARG A 119 0.18 22.69 -24.25
CA ARG A 119 1.41 23.40 -24.58
C ARG A 119 1.77 24.33 -23.44
N VAL A 120 2.01 23.74 -22.26
CA VAL A 120 2.25 24.51 -21.03
C VAL A 120 3.74 24.68 -20.85
N LYS A 121 4.13 25.91 -20.56
CA LYS A 121 5.53 26.25 -20.42
C LYS A 121 6.15 25.63 -19.18
N GLN A 122 7.38 25.12 -19.31
CA GLN A 122 8.12 24.56 -18.19
C GLN A 122 8.73 25.70 -17.36
N TRP A 123 8.48 25.64 -16.04
CA TRP A 123 9.06 26.60 -15.11
C TRP A 123 10.56 26.36 -14.97
N PRO A 124 11.35 27.41 -14.75
CA PRO A 124 12.76 27.20 -14.39
C PRO A 124 12.88 26.40 -13.10
N LEU A 125 13.90 25.56 -13.02
CA LEU A 125 14.16 24.74 -11.85
C LEU A 125 15.58 24.97 -11.36
N THR A 126 15.78 24.74 -10.06
CA THR A 126 17.13 24.85 -9.51
C THR A 126 18.01 23.73 -10.05
N GLU A 127 19.32 23.96 -10.00
CA GLU A 127 20.27 22.96 -10.49
C GLU A 127 20.11 21.63 -9.78
N GLU A 128 19.86 21.66 -8.47
CA GLU A 128 19.67 20.46 -7.69
C GLU A 128 18.47 19.64 -8.16
N LYS A 129 17.37 20.34 -8.45
CA LYS A 129 16.16 19.66 -8.93
C LYS A 129 16.34 19.11 -10.33
N ILE A 130 17.04 19.86 -11.19
CA ILE A 130 17.32 19.37 -12.55
C ILE A 130 18.15 18.10 -12.48
N LYS A 131 19.19 18.08 -11.64
CA LYS A 131 20.02 16.90 -11.50
C LYS A 131 19.20 15.69 -11.04
N ALA A 132 18.31 15.92 -10.07
CA ALA A 132 17.46 14.85 -9.57
C ALA A 132 16.55 14.30 -10.68
N LEU A 133 15.94 15.20 -11.46
CA LEU A 133 15.06 14.77 -12.54
C LEU A 133 15.81 14.02 -13.63
N VAL A 134 17.04 14.46 -13.94
CA VAL A 134 17.83 13.76 -14.94
C VAL A 134 18.07 12.31 -14.51
N GLU A 135 18.42 12.12 -13.23
CA GLU A 135 18.66 10.77 -12.74
C GLU A 135 17.39 9.93 -12.74
N ILE A 136 16.27 10.51 -12.29
CA ILE A 136 15.00 9.76 -12.24
C ILE A 136 14.57 9.38 -13.64
N CYS A 137 14.66 10.30 -14.59
CA CYS A 137 14.21 10.03 -15.96
C CYS A 137 15.14 9.07 -16.69
N ALA A 138 16.44 9.09 -16.37
CA ALA A 138 17.35 8.11 -16.97
C ALA A 138 16.94 6.69 -16.57
N GLU A 139 16.55 6.49 -15.32
CA GLU A 139 16.07 5.18 -14.88
C GLU A 139 14.76 4.80 -15.55
N LEU A 140 13.82 5.73 -15.65
CA LEU A 140 12.56 5.45 -16.32
C LEU A 140 12.77 5.11 -17.80
N GLU A 141 13.69 5.81 -18.45
CA GLU A 141 14.01 5.53 -19.83
C GLU A 141 14.62 4.15 -19.99
N LYS A 142 15.53 3.80 -19.08
CA LYS A 142 16.18 2.48 -19.11
C LYS A 142 15.15 1.36 -18.98
N ASP A 143 14.11 1.59 -18.17
CA ASP A 143 13.05 0.60 -17.98
C ASP A 143 12.00 0.64 -19.09
N GLY A 144 12.14 1.51 -20.07
CA GLY A 144 11.20 1.59 -21.19
C GLY A 144 9.92 2.34 -20.88
N LYS A 145 9.86 3.01 -19.75
CA LYS A 145 8.62 3.68 -19.32
C LYS A 145 8.45 5.04 -19.98
N ILE A 146 9.55 5.69 -20.34
CA ILE A 146 9.53 6.93 -21.12
C ILE A 146 10.56 6.81 -22.24
N SER A 147 10.40 7.64 -23.25
CA SER A 147 11.32 7.69 -24.40
C SER A 147 11.66 9.13 -24.72
N LYS A 148 12.89 9.36 -25.15
CA LYS A 148 13.27 10.69 -25.64
C LYS A 148 12.55 11.01 -26.93
N ILE A 149 12.20 12.26 -27.09
CA ILE A 149 11.50 12.74 -28.29
C ILE A 149 12.25 13.91 -28.88
N GLY A 150 11.97 14.16 -30.15
CA GLY A 150 12.61 15.25 -30.89
C GLY A 150 11.84 16.55 -30.85
N PRO A 151 12.37 17.56 -31.54
CA PRO A 151 11.75 18.89 -31.50
C PRO A 151 10.46 18.99 -32.31
N GLU A 152 10.14 17.98 -33.08
CA GLU A 152 8.91 18.00 -33.87
C GLU A 152 7.66 17.91 -33.02
N ASN A 153 7.74 17.43 -31.79
CA ASN A 153 6.60 17.34 -30.89
C ASN A 153 6.36 18.72 -30.27
N PRO A 154 5.20 19.35 -30.52
CA PRO A 154 4.96 20.69 -29.98
C PRO A 154 4.36 20.75 -28.61
N TYR A 155 4.05 19.59 -28.00
CA TYR A 155 3.30 19.56 -26.77
C TYR A 155 4.22 19.59 -25.56
N ASN A 156 3.71 20.06 -24.44
CA ASN A 156 4.49 20.07 -23.20
C ASN A 156 3.60 20.17 -21.99
N THR A 157 4.01 19.47 -20.95
CA THR A 157 3.40 19.48 -19.63
C THR A 157 4.49 19.78 -18.61
N PRO A 158 4.26 20.65 -17.61
CA PRO A 158 5.32 21.01 -16.68
C PRO A 158 5.67 19.84 -15.75
N VAL A 159 6.93 19.78 -15.36
CA VAL A 159 7.43 18.78 -14.43
C VAL A 159 8.13 19.48 -13.27
N PHE A 160 8.02 18.86 -12.08
CA PHE A 160 8.58 19.38 -10.85
C PHE A 160 9.32 18.27 -10.12
N ALA A 161 10.22 18.67 -9.23
CA ALA A 161 10.86 17.73 -8.32
C ALA A 161 10.54 18.16 -6.89
N ILE A 162 10.07 17.19 -6.10
CA ILE A 162 9.77 17.43 -4.70
C ILE A 162 10.49 16.37 -3.87
N LYS A 163 10.84 16.73 -2.63
CA LYS A 163 11.48 15.77 -1.75
C LYS A 163 10.44 14.93 -1.04
N LYS A 164 10.70 13.64 -0.94
CA LYS A 164 9.87 12.77 -0.14
C LYS A 164 10.04 13.15 1.33
N LYS A 165 8.96 13.07 2.06
CA LYS A 165 8.94 13.45 3.47
C LYS A 165 9.93 12.57 4.24
N ASN A 166 10.75 13.20 5.04
CA ASN A 166 11.77 12.55 5.87
C ASN A 166 12.77 11.73 5.07
N SER A 167 13.14 12.22 3.87
CA SER A 167 14.05 11.52 3.00
C SER A 167 14.79 12.49 2.09
N UNK A 168 15.68 12.14 1.61
CA UNK A 168 16.42 12.79 0.79
C UNK A 168 16.20 12.52 -0.57
N LYS A 169 15.42 11.67 -0.67
CA LYS A 169 15.14 11.26 -2.04
C LYS A 169 14.21 12.22 -2.71
N TRP A 170 14.49 12.52 -3.96
CA TRP A 170 13.63 13.36 -4.78
C TRP A 170 12.57 12.53 -5.47
N ARG A 171 11.42 13.14 -5.67
CA ARG A 171 10.30 12.53 -6.37
C ARG A 171 9.90 13.42 -7.53
N LYS A 172 9.63 12.79 -8.69
CA LYS A 172 9.17 13.51 -9.87
C LYS A 172 7.66 13.71 -9.79
N LEU A 173 7.22 14.92 -10.10
CA LEU A 173 5.80 15.26 -10.15
C LEU A 173 5.51 15.91 -11.48
N VAL A 174 4.59 15.34 -12.25
CA VAL A 174 4.17 15.89 -13.52
C VAL A 174 2.79 16.50 -13.35
N ASP A 175 2.65 17.77 -13.76
CA ASP A 175 1.39 18.49 -13.59
C ASP A 175 0.51 18.28 -14.82
N PHE A 176 -0.29 17.23 -14.77
CA PHE A 176 -1.15 16.88 -15.89
C PHE A 176 -2.50 17.61 -15.89
N ARG A 177 -2.64 18.68 -15.13
CA ARG A 177 -3.94 19.36 -15.04
C ARG A 177 -4.45 19.79 -16.42
N GLU A 178 -3.57 20.34 -17.27
CA GLU A 178 -4.01 20.80 -18.58
C GLU A 178 -4.33 19.64 -19.51
N LEU A 179 -3.49 18.59 -19.51
CA LEU A 179 -3.80 17.40 -20.30
C LEU A 179 -5.09 16.76 -19.84
N ASN A 180 -5.31 16.74 -18.52
CA ASN A 180 -6.53 16.14 -17.98
C ASN A 180 -7.77 16.87 -18.47
N LYS A 181 -7.72 18.20 -18.56
CA LYS A 181 -8.84 18.97 -19.09
C LYS A 181 -9.16 18.60 -20.54
N ARG A 182 -8.16 18.22 -21.30
CA ARG A 182 -8.27 17.96 -22.73
C ARG A 182 -8.48 16.50 -23.07
N THR A 183 -8.39 15.61 -22.06
CA THR A 183 -8.57 14.17 -22.27
C THR A 183 -10.05 13.80 -22.21
N GLN A 184 -10.46 12.84 -23.04
CA GLN A 184 -11.83 12.33 -23.03
C GLN A 184 -12.24 11.89 -21.63
N ASP A 185 -13.54 11.91 -21.38
CA ASP A 185 -14.06 11.37 -20.13
C ASP A 185 -14.10 9.85 -20.20
N PHE A 186 -13.92 9.22 -19.04
CA PHE A 186 -13.93 7.78 -18.93
C PHE A 186 -15.12 7.35 -18.08
N TRP A 187 -16.03 6.63 -18.72
CA TRP A 187 -17.31 6.29 -18.12
C TRP A 187 -17.18 5.43 -16.86
N GLU A 188 -16.30 4.41 -16.93
CA GLU A 188 -16.19 3.46 -15.83
C GLU A 188 -15.74 4.08 -14.52
N VAL A 189 -14.83 5.06 -14.62
CA VAL A 189 -14.33 5.71 -13.40
C VAL A 189 -15.41 6.56 -12.77
N GLN A 190 -16.22 7.23 -13.60
CA GLN A 190 -17.26 8.11 -13.07
C GLN A 190 -18.36 7.34 -12.35
N LEU A 191 -18.68 6.14 -12.82
CA LEU A 191 -19.72 5.35 -12.19
C LEU A 191 -19.20 4.42 -11.11
N GLY A 192 -17.89 4.24 -11.03
CA GLY A 192 -17.29 3.39 -10.04
C GLY A 192 -17.28 1.93 -10.45
N ILE A 193 -16.63 1.13 -9.65
CA ILE A 193 -16.54 -0.31 -9.87
C ILE A 193 -17.61 -1.00 -9.05
N PRO A 194 -18.38 -1.95 -9.60
CA PRO A 194 -19.31 -2.70 -8.77
C PRO A 194 -18.56 -3.43 -7.66
N HIS A 195 -19.07 -3.29 -6.46
CA HIS A 195 -18.48 -3.95 -5.29
C HIS A 195 -19.23 -5.25 -5.06
N PRO A 196 -18.55 -6.38 -5.00
CA PRO A 196 -19.26 -7.65 -4.80
C PRO A 196 -19.96 -7.66 -3.44
N ALA A 197 -21.22 -8.05 -3.45
CA ALA A 197 -21.97 -8.16 -2.21
C ALA A 197 -21.45 -9.32 -1.38
N GLY A 198 -21.42 -9.15 -0.08
CA GLY A 198 -21.10 -10.23 0.83
C GLY A 198 -19.62 -10.51 1.03
N LEU A 199 -18.75 -9.61 0.58
CA LEU A 199 -17.32 -9.79 0.78
C LEU A 199 -16.99 -9.87 2.27
N GLU A 200 -17.72 -9.13 3.09
CA GLU A 200 -17.52 -9.13 4.53
C GLU A 200 -17.93 -10.44 5.20
N LYS A 201 -18.62 -11.33 4.47
CA LYS A 201 -19.02 -12.61 5.03
C LYS A 201 -18.06 -13.73 4.68
N LYS A 202 -17.02 -13.42 3.91
CA LYS A 202 -16.07 -14.44 3.50
C LYS A 202 -15.15 -14.85 4.65
N LYS A 203 -14.67 -16.09 4.57
CA LYS A 203 -13.80 -16.62 5.60
C LYS A 203 -12.42 -16.00 5.57
N SER A 204 -11.89 -15.75 4.38
CA SER A 204 -10.57 -15.17 4.22
C SER A 204 -10.59 -14.14 3.10
N VAL A 205 -9.93 -13.02 3.34
CA VAL A 205 -9.69 -11.98 2.32
C VAL A 205 -8.22 -11.62 2.36
N THR A 206 -7.56 -11.71 1.21
CA THR A 206 -6.17 -11.30 1.07
C THR A 206 -6.09 -10.05 0.23
N VAL A 207 -5.31 -9.07 0.70
CA VAL A 207 -5.11 -7.82 -0.02
C VAL A 207 -3.78 -7.91 -0.75
N LEU A 208 -3.81 -7.82 -2.07
CA LEU A 208 -2.61 -7.80 -2.89
C LEU A 208 -2.37 -6.40 -3.40
N ASP A 209 -1.20 -5.87 -3.09
CA ASP A 209 -0.77 -4.57 -3.56
C ASP A 209 -0.12 -4.74 -4.93
N ILE A 210 -0.70 -4.12 -5.95
CA ILE A 210 -0.11 -4.14 -7.29
C ILE A 210 0.63 -2.82 -7.48
N GLY A 211 1.67 -2.63 -6.69
CA GLY A 211 2.43 -1.39 -6.71
C GLY A 211 2.97 -1.08 -8.10
N ASP A 212 3.05 0.20 -8.40
CA ASP A 212 3.52 0.66 -9.71
C ASP A 212 2.73 0.05 -10.86
N ALA A 213 1.47 -0.27 -10.63
CA ALA A 213 0.66 -0.97 -11.62
C ALA A 213 0.47 -0.14 -12.89
N TYR A 214 0.36 1.17 -12.77
CA TYR A 214 0.23 2.02 -13.95
C TYR A 214 1.43 1.88 -14.88
N PHE A 215 2.61 1.71 -14.32
CA PHE A 215 3.83 1.59 -15.11
C PHE A 215 3.94 0.25 -15.82
N SER A 216 3.02 -0.66 -15.60
CA SER A 216 2.94 -1.90 -16.38
C SER A 216 1.89 -1.87 -17.48
N UNK A 217 1.03 -0.90 -17.72
CA UNK A 217 0.19 -0.82 -18.50
C UNK A 217 0.59 -0.05 -19.39
N PRO A 218 0.69 -0.37 -20.72
CA PRO A 218 1.13 0.47 -21.85
C PRO A 218 0.09 1.50 -22.23
N LEU A 219 0.59 2.64 -22.66
CA LEU A 219 -0.26 3.73 -23.12
C LEU A 219 -0.46 3.62 -24.62
N ASP A 220 -1.68 3.90 -25.09
CA ASP A 220 -2.00 3.96 -26.50
C ASP A 220 -0.95 4.75 -27.27
N GLU A 221 -0.34 4.13 -28.28
CA GLU A 221 0.79 4.72 -28.98
C GLU A 221 0.44 6.07 -29.60
N ASP A 222 -0.77 6.21 -30.14
CA ASP A 222 -1.19 7.46 -30.78
C ASP A 222 -1.37 8.59 -29.77
N PHE A 223 -1.51 8.30 -28.50
CA PHE A 223 -1.73 9.31 -27.47
C PHE A 223 -0.44 9.74 -26.78
N ARG A 224 0.63 8.97 -26.92
CA ARG A 224 1.86 9.21 -26.16
C ARG A 224 2.43 10.60 -26.38
N LYS A 225 2.30 11.15 -27.58
CA LYS A 225 2.85 12.46 -27.89
C LYS A 225 2.27 13.57 -27.00
N TYR A 226 1.05 13.38 -26.48
CA TYR A 226 0.43 14.40 -25.66
C TYR A 226 0.95 14.40 -24.22
N THR A 227 1.73 13.40 -23.82
CA THR A 227 2.29 13.32 -22.50
C THR A 227 3.70 13.93 -22.42
N ALA A 228 4.13 14.63 -23.46
CA ALA A 228 5.49 15.16 -23.55
C ALA A 228 5.79 16.13 -22.41
N PHE A 229 7.01 16.04 -21.89
CA PHE A 229 7.49 16.96 -20.87
C PHE A 229 8.96 17.26 -21.10
N THR A 230 9.47 18.28 -20.39
CA THR A 230 10.83 18.77 -20.61
C THR A 230 11.55 18.92 -19.28
N ILE A 231 12.77 18.39 -19.19
CA ILE A 231 13.66 18.75 -18.09
C ILE A 231 14.45 19.95 -18.56
N PRO A 232 14.30 21.13 -17.94
CA PRO A 232 15.00 22.31 -18.45
C PRO A 232 16.47 22.25 -18.12
N SER A 233 17.27 23.02 -18.86
CA SER A 233 18.67 23.19 -18.56
C SER A 233 18.85 24.34 -17.56
N THR A 234 19.99 24.35 -16.88
CA THR A 234 20.29 25.44 -15.95
C THR A 234 20.33 26.76 -16.69
N ASN A 235 19.51 27.72 -16.21
CA ASN A 235 19.39 29.04 -16.83
C ASN A 235 19.04 28.99 -18.32
N ASN A 236 18.47 27.89 -18.76
CA ASN A 236 18.08 27.71 -20.17
C ASN A 236 19.26 27.91 -21.13
N GLU A 237 20.44 27.50 -20.70
CA GLU A 237 21.64 27.66 -21.52
C GLU A 237 21.69 26.69 -22.70
N THR A 238 21.03 25.53 -22.56
CA THR A 238 20.94 24.55 -23.65
C THR A 238 19.49 24.10 -23.78
N PRO A 239 19.14 23.45 -24.89
CA PRO A 239 17.80 22.88 -24.99
C PRO A 239 17.56 21.86 -23.89
N GLY A 240 16.34 21.83 -23.39
CA GLY A 240 15.98 20.84 -22.39
C GLY A 240 15.91 19.43 -22.95
N ILE A 241 15.86 18.46 -22.04
CA ILE A 241 15.72 17.08 -22.43
C ILE A 241 14.23 16.75 -22.51
N ARG A 242 13.80 16.25 -23.67
CA ARG A 242 12.39 16.01 -23.93
C ARG A 242 12.07 14.53 -23.89
N TYR A 243 10.97 14.20 -23.22
CA TYR A 243 10.50 12.81 -23.07
C TYR A 243 9.01 12.73 -23.33
N GLN A 244 8.53 11.54 -23.61
CA GLN A 244 7.10 11.20 -23.59
C GLN A 244 6.92 9.86 -22.87
N TYR A 245 5.71 9.62 -22.38
CA TYR A 245 5.40 8.38 -21.68
C TYR A 245 5.04 7.27 -22.65
N ASN A 246 5.50 6.06 -22.34
CA ASN A 246 5.10 4.84 -23.02
C ASN A 246 4.10 4.04 -22.21
N VAL A 247 3.92 4.39 -20.93
CA VAL A 247 3.06 3.69 -20.00
C VAL A 247 2.10 4.70 -19.37
N LEU A 248 1.11 4.20 -18.64
CA LEU A 248 0.13 5.07 -18.00
C LEU A 248 0.81 5.97 -16.97
N PRO A 249 0.75 7.30 -17.15
CA PRO A 249 1.46 8.18 -16.22
C PRO A 249 0.70 8.39 -14.91
N GLN A 250 1.44 8.55 -13.84
CA GLN A 250 0.86 8.96 -12.58
C GLN A 250 0.27 10.37 -12.70
N GLY A 251 -0.95 10.53 -12.21
CA GLY A 251 -1.61 11.83 -12.21
C GLY A 251 -2.40 12.16 -13.47
N TRP A 252 -2.34 11.31 -14.47
CA TRP A 252 -3.15 11.50 -15.67
C TRP A 252 -4.55 10.92 -15.44
N LYS A 253 -5.55 11.66 -15.93
CA LYS A 253 -6.95 11.32 -15.75
C LYS A 253 -7.29 9.91 -16.21
N GLY A 254 -6.66 9.46 -17.29
CA GLY A 254 -6.99 8.17 -17.88
C GLY A 254 -6.33 6.97 -17.22
N SER A 255 -5.32 7.19 -16.40
CA SER A 255 -4.56 6.07 -15.87
C SER A 255 -5.40 5.15 -15.00
N PRO A 256 -6.17 5.63 -14.00
CA PRO A 256 -6.98 4.70 -13.21
C PRO A 256 -8.06 4.01 -14.04
N ALA A 257 -8.68 4.69 -14.97
CA ALA A 257 -9.75 4.08 -15.78
C ALA A 257 -9.20 2.99 -16.70
N ILE A 258 -8.10 3.27 -17.37
CA ILE A 258 -7.53 2.30 -18.29
C ILE A 258 -6.95 1.12 -17.53
N PHE A 259 -6.29 1.38 -16.40
CA PHE A 259 -5.77 0.30 -15.58
C PHE A 259 -6.89 -0.64 -15.13
N GLN A 260 -7.98 -0.07 -14.67
CA GLN A 260 -9.12 -0.86 -14.21
C GLN A 260 -9.68 -1.73 -15.34
N SER A 261 -9.87 -1.14 -16.50
CA SER A 261 -10.39 -1.84 -17.66
C SER A 261 -9.44 -2.96 -18.10
N SER A 262 -8.16 -2.68 -18.13
CA SER A 262 -7.16 -3.67 -18.54
C SER A 262 -7.08 -4.81 -17.54
N MET A 263 -7.16 -4.52 -16.29
CA MET A 263 -7.08 -5.54 -15.26
C MET A 263 -8.27 -6.49 -15.30
N UNK A 264 -9.15 -5.99 -15.60
CA UNK A 264 -10.27 -6.72 -15.70
C UNK A 264 -10.19 -7.72 -16.71
N LYS A 265 -9.75 -7.32 -17.89
CA LYS A 265 -9.56 -8.25 -18.99
C LYS A 265 -8.52 -9.30 -18.62
N ILE A 266 -7.46 -8.87 -17.96
CA ILE A 266 -6.39 -9.78 -17.53
C ILE A 266 -6.94 -10.82 -16.56
N LEU A 267 -7.79 -10.41 -15.63
CA LEU A 267 -8.28 -11.31 -14.58
C LEU A 267 -9.41 -12.25 -15.04
N ASP A 268 -10.06 -11.94 -16.15
CA ASP A 268 -11.26 -12.68 -16.54
C ASP A 268 -11.01 -14.19 -16.69
N PRO A 269 -9.95 -14.63 -17.39
CA PRO A 269 -9.74 -16.09 -17.49
C PRO A 269 -9.48 -16.74 -16.13
N PHE A 270 -8.79 -16.04 -15.24
CA PHE A 270 -8.50 -16.59 -13.92
C PHE A 270 -9.78 -16.71 -13.10
N ARG A 271 -10.66 -15.72 -13.20
CA ARG A 271 -11.94 -15.78 -12.50
C ARG A 271 -12.78 -16.94 -12.96
N LYS A 272 -12.81 -17.18 -14.27
CA LYS A 272 -13.61 -18.28 -14.82
C LYS A 272 -13.09 -19.64 -14.40
N GLN A 273 -11.80 -19.78 -14.25
CA GLN A 273 -11.20 -21.05 -13.84
C GLN A 273 -11.23 -21.24 -12.32
N ASN A 274 -11.53 -20.20 -11.57
CA ASN A 274 -11.54 -20.25 -10.11
C ASN A 274 -12.83 -19.65 -9.55
N PRO A 275 -13.98 -20.30 -9.80
CA PRO A 275 -15.25 -19.72 -9.36
C PRO A 275 -15.43 -19.71 -7.84
N ASP A 276 -14.56 -20.42 -7.12
CA ASP A 276 -14.63 -20.47 -5.65
C ASP A 276 -13.98 -19.27 -4.99
N ILE A 277 -13.43 -18.33 -5.77
CA ILE A 277 -12.87 -17.10 -5.21
C ILE A 277 -13.54 -15.89 -5.84
N VAL A 278 -13.50 -14.78 -5.11
CA VAL A 278 -14.01 -13.50 -5.56
C VAL A 278 -12.86 -12.52 -5.56
N ILE A 279 -12.65 -11.84 -6.68
CA ILE A 279 -11.60 -10.83 -6.79
C ILE A 279 -12.24 -9.47 -6.97
N CYS A 280 -11.94 -8.55 -6.07
CA CYS A 280 -12.46 -7.20 -6.09
C CYS A 280 -11.29 -6.24 -6.31
N GLN A 281 -11.40 -5.38 -7.34
CA GLN A 281 -10.39 -4.37 -7.61
C GLN A 281 -10.74 -3.09 -6.86
N TYR A 282 -9.76 -2.51 -6.20
CA TYR A 282 -9.93 -1.20 -5.59
C TYR A 282 -8.64 -0.41 -5.75
N VAL A 283 -8.65 0.57 -6.63
CA VAL A 283 -7.51 1.42 -6.95
C VAL A 283 -6.30 0.55 -7.33
N ASP A 284 -5.27 0.53 -6.48
CA ASP A 284 -4.04 -0.23 -6.73
C ASP A 284 -4.03 -1.58 -6.05
N ASP A 285 -5.15 -2.00 -5.46
CA ASP A 285 -5.19 -3.22 -4.68
C ASP A 285 -6.18 -4.21 -5.27
N LEU A 286 -5.89 -5.50 -5.07
CA LEU A 286 -6.84 -6.56 -5.31
C LEU A 286 -7.23 -7.18 -3.97
N TYR A 287 -8.51 -7.32 -3.74
CA TYR A 287 -9.05 -8.02 -2.58
C TYR A 287 -9.53 -9.38 -3.06
N VAL A 288 -8.89 -10.44 -2.60
CA VAL A 288 -9.18 -11.81 -3.03
C VAL A 288 -9.83 -12.55 -1.88
N ALA A 289 -11.07 -12.94 -2.06
CA ALA A 289 -11.89 -13.48 -0.97
C ALA A 289 -12.39 -14.87 -1.28
N SER A 290 -12.50 -15.66 -0.26
CA SER A 290 -13.04 -17.00 -0.42
C SER A 290 -13.59 -17.53 0.89
N UNK A 291 -14.14 -18.50 0.79
CA UNK A 291 -14.59 -19.17 1.79
C UNK A 291 -13.87 -20.35 2.02
N LEU A 292 -12.74 -20.57 1.42
CA LEU A 292 -11.95 -21.78 1.51
C LEU A 292 -11.22 -21.84 2.84
N GLU A 293 -10.74 -23.03 3.20
CA GLU A 293 -9.82 -23.16 4.30
C GLU A 293 -8.56 -22.35 4.00
N ILE A 294 -7.89 -21.87 5.07
CA ILE A 294 -6.82 -20.90 4.90
C ILE A 294 -5.70 -21.42 3.99
N GLU A 295 -5.38 -22.69 4.07
CA GLU A 295 -4.30 -23.23 3.25
C GLU A 295 -4.70 -23.32 1.78
N GLN A 296 -5.96 -23.68 1.51
CA GLN A 296 -6.46 -23.67 0.15
C GLN A 296 -6.56 -22.24 -0.39
N HIS A 297 -6.94 -21.33 0.47
CA HIS A 297 -7.01 -19.93 0.09
C HIS A 297 -5.62 -19.42 -0.33
N ARG A 298 -4.63 -19.73 0.47
CA ARG A 298 -3.27 -19.31 0.14
C ARG A 298 -2.73 -19.89 -1.16
N UNK A 299 -3.15 -20.91 -1.51
CA UNK A 299 -2.86 -21.55 -2.63
C UNK A 299 -3.31 -20.91 -3.78
N LYS A 300 -4.56 -20.48 -3.65
CA LYS A 300 -5.15 -19.70 -4.73
C LYS A 300 -4.45 -18.36 -4.87
N ILE A 301 -4.08 -17.76 -3.77
CA ILE A 301 -3.34 -16.51 -3.81
C ILE A 301 -2.02 -16.69 -4.55
N ASP A 302 -1.30 -17.76 -4.27
CA ASP A 302 -0.05 -18.00 -4.98
C ASP A 302 -0.26 -18.24 -6.46
N GLU A 303 -1.34 -18.96 -6.83
CA GLU A 303 -1.66 -19.14 -8.24
C GLU A 303 -1.95 -17.83 -8.93
N LEU A 304 -2.71 -16.95 -8.25
CA LEU A 304 -3.02 -15.65 -8.81
C LEU A 304 -1.77 -14.79 -8.97
N ARG A 305 -0.90 -14.82 -7.96
CA ARG A 305 0.35 -14.04 -8.04
C ARG A 305 1.21 -14.51 -9.22
N GLN A 306 1.30 -15.82 -9.44
CA GLN A 306 2.04 -16.33 -10.59
C GLN A 306 1.36 -15.97 -11.90
N TYR A 307 0.05 -16.00 -11.93
CA TYR A 307 -0.70 -15.60 -13.12
C TYR A 307 -0.43 -14.13 -13.47
N LEU A 308 -0.43 -13.29 -12.48
CA LEU A 308 -0.18 -11.85 -12.69
C LEU A 308 1.26 -11.59 -13.08
N TRP A 309 2.18 -12.41 -12.63
CA TRP A 309 3.60 -12.30 -13.01
C TRP A 309 3.77 -12.39 -14.53
N UNK A 310 3.06 -13.21 -15.00
CA UNK A 310 3.05 -13.46 -16.28
C UNK A 310 2.74 -12.34 -17.05
N TRP A 311 1.95 -11.45 -16.61
CA TRP A 311 1.48 -10.21 -17.22
C TRP A 311 2.37 -9.02 -16.85
N GLY A 312 3.42 -9.25 -16.10
CA GLY A 312 4.35 -8.21 -15.72
C GLY A 312 4.05 -7.53 -14.39
N PHE A 313 3.16 -8.10 -13.59
CA PHE A 313 2.80 -7.52 -12.31
C PHE A 313 3.47 -8.27 -11.17
N TYR A 314 4.30 -7.57 -10.41
CA TYR A 314 4.92 -8.12 -9.23
C TYR A 314 4.08 -7.77 -8.01
N THR A 315 3.70 -8.79 -7.26
CA THR A 315 2.93 -8.62 -6.03
C THR A 315 3.80 -9.02 -4.87
N PRO A 316 4.35 -8.07 -4.12
CA PRO A 316 5.28 -8.43 -3.02
C PRO A 316 4.58 -9.26 -1.95
N ASP A 317 5.33 -10.18 -1.37
CA ASP A 317 4.83 -10.95 -0.23
C ASP A 317 5.00 -10.10 1.02
N LYS A 318 3.92 -9.47 1.47
CA LYS A 318 3.99 -8.51 2.55
C LYS A 318 4.33 -9.13 3.90
N LYS A 319 4.20 -10.44 4.06
CA LYS A 319 4.56 -11.04 5.34
C LYS A 319 6.06 -11.04 5.62
N TYR A 320 6.87 -10.66 4.63
CA TYR A 320 8.30 -10.53 4.84
C TYR A 320 8.75 -9.09 4.98
N GLN A 321 7.82 -8.14 5.04
CA GLN A 321 8.19 -6.76 5.31
C GLN A 321 8.70 -6.62 6.73
N LYS A 322 9.91 -6.09 6.89
CA LYS A 322 10.56 -6.05 8.20
C LYS A 322 10.57 -4.68 8.85
N GLU A 323 10.15 -3.64 8.15
CA GLU A 323 10.20 -2.28 8.66
C GLU A 323 8.82 -1.79 9.08
N PRO A 324 8.72 -1.12 10.24
CA PRO A 324 7.44 -0.51 10.62
C PRO A 324 7.03 0.61 9.66
N PRO A 325 5.74 0.88 9.51
CA PRO A 325 4.65 0.17 10.16
C PRO A 325 4.43 -1.19 9.52
N PHE A 326 4.05 -2.15 10.31
CA PHE A 326 3.85 -3.51 9.82
C PHE A 326 2.48 -3.63 9.15
N LEU A 327 2.36 -3.02 7.98
CA LEU A 327 1.10 -3.02 7.25
C LEU A 327 0.71 -4.41 6.76
N TRP A 328 1.70 -5.31 6.63
CA TRP A 328 1.45 -6.68 6.22
C TRP A 328 0.56 -7.42 7.21
N MET A 329 0.43 -6.91 8.42
CA MET A 329 -0.42 -7.57 9.41
C MET A 329 -1.90 -7.48 9.05
N GLY A 330 -2.27 -6.58 8.12
CA GLY A 330 -3.60 -6.57 7.57
C GLY A 330 -3.73 -7.30 6.25
N TYR A 331 -2.69 -7.98 5.84
CA TYR A 331 -2.61 -8.65 4.55
C TYR A 331 -3.65 -9.77 4.40
N GLU A 332 -3.82 -10.58 5.45
CA GLU A 332 -4.87 -11.60 5.47
C GLU A 332 -5.92 -11.18 6.46
N LEU A 333 -7.16 -11.12 6.00
CA LEU A 333 -8.29 -10.69 6.81
C LEU A 333 -9.27 -11.84 6.93
N HIS A 334 -9.99 -11.87 8.04
CA HIS A 334 -11.01 -12.90 8.25
C HIS A 334 -12.31 -12.21 8.63
N PRO A 335 -13.00 -11.63 7.64
CA PRO A 335 -14.18 -10.79 7.94
C PRO A 335 -15.31 -11.54 8.61
N ASP A 336 -15.42 -12.85 8.42
CA ASP A 336 -16.48 -13.61 9.07
C ASP A 336 -16.33 -13.63 10.59
N LYS A 337 -15.14 -13.29 11.09
CA LYS A 337 -14.91 -13.21 12.53
C LYS A 337 -15.02 -11.79 13.08
N TRP A 338 -15.30 -10.80 12.23
CA TRP A 338 -15.48 -9.44 12.69
C TRP A 338 -16.75 -9.35 13.51
N THR A 339 -16.65 -8.78 14.72
CA THR A 339 -17.77 -8.70 15.63
C THR A 339 -18.29 -7.28 15.71
N VAL A 340 -19.59 -7.17 15.96
CA VAL A 340 -20.19 -5.88 16.25
C VAL A 340 -19.96 -5.58 17.72
N GLN A 341 -19.55 -4.34 18.00
CA GLN A 341 -19.37 -3.89 19.37
C GLN A 341 -20.70 -3.39 19.92
N PRO A 342 -21.38 -4.16 20.77
CA PRO A 342 -22.63 -3.67 21.32
C PRO A 342 -22.39 -2.61 22.37
N ILE A 343 -23.41 -1.80 22.63
CA ILE A 343 -23.36 -0.88 23.76
C ILE A 343 -23.42 -1.71 25.03
N MET A 344 -22.39 -1.62 25.85
CA MET A 344 -22.30 -2.41 27.06
C MET A 344 -22.58 -1.53 28.25
N LEU A 345 -23.45 -2.02 29.12
CA LEU A 345 -23.70 -1.36 30.40
C LEU A 345 -22.92 -2.05 31.49
N PRO A 346 -22.37 -1.31 32.44
CA PRO A 346 -21.59 -1.96 33.50
C PRO A 346 -22.45 -2.84 34.35
N GLU A 347 -21.83 -3.92 34.88
CA GLU A 347 -22.48 -4.79 35.84
C GLU A 347 -21.79 -4.60 37.19
N LYS A 348 -22.56 -4.20 38.17
CA LYS A 348 -22.00 -3.91 39.49
C LYS A 348 -22.86 -4.52 40.59
N ASP A 349 -22.19 -4.95 41.66
CA ASP A 349 -22.89 -5.45 42.83
C ASP A 349 -23.44 -4.30 43.66
N SER A 350 -22.76 -3.17 43.68
CA SER A 350 -23.24 -1.99 44.36
C SER A 350 -23.01 -0.78 43.50
N TRP A 351 -23.95 0.15 43.55
CA TRP A 351 -23.97 1.32 42.68
C TRP A 351 -23.84 2.57 43.53
N THR A 352 -22.89 3.44 43.19
CA THR A 352 -22.81 4.76 43.80
C THR A 352 -23.65 5.74 43.00
N VAL A 353 -23.86 6.92 43.59
CA VAL A 353 -24.58 7.98 42.88
C VAL A 353 -23.87 8.32 41.56
N ASN A 354 -22.53 8.39 41.61
CA ASN A 354 -21.76 8.65 40.40
C ASN A 354 -21.95 7.56 39.34
N ASP A 355 -21.98 6.30 39.79
CA ASP A 355 -22.20 5.18 38.86
C ASP A 355 -23.55 5.32 38.14
N ILE A 356 -24.57 5.67 38.90
CA ILE A 356 -25.93 5.79 38.36
C ILE A 356 -26.02 6.99 37.44
N GLN A 357 -25.36 8.10 37.75
CA GLN A 357 -25.33 9.25 36.86
C GLN A 357 -24.69 8.91 35.53
N LYS A 358 -23.57 8.18 35.55
CA LYS A 358 -22.93 7.75 34.33
C LYS A 358 -23.82 6.81 33.54
N LEU A 359 -24.47 5.90 34.23
CA LEU A 359 -25.39 4.95 33.58
C LEU A 359 -26.54 5.66 32.91
N VAL A 360 -27.17 6.62 33.59
CA VAL A 360 -28.28 7.36 33.04
C VAL A 360 -27.84 8.17 31.83
N GLY A 361 -26.66 8.79 31.93
CA GLY A 361 -26.13 9.54 30.79
C GLY A 361 -25.92 8.66 29.57
N LYS A 362 -25.36 7.47 29.78
CA LYS A 362 -25.13 6.54 28.68
C LYS A 362 -26.43 6.04 28.08
N LEU A 363 -27.42 5.75 28.94
CA LEU A 363 -28.73 5.31 28.46
C LEU A 363 -29.47 6.42 27.72
N ASN A 364 -29.40 7.68 28.20
CA ASN A 364 -30.00 8.79 27.49
C ASN A 364 -29.37 8.93 26.09
N TRP A 365 -28.05 8.78 26.01
CA TRP A 365 -27.39 8.83 24.71
C TRP A 365 -27.88 7.68 23.82
N ALA A 366 -27.97 6.46 24.40
CA ALA A 366 -28.41 5.30 23.62
C ALA A 366 -29.87 5.40 23.20
N SER A 367 -30.67 6.18 23.90
CA SER A 367 -32.11 6.35 23.53
C SER A 367 -32.28 7.05 22.19
N GLN A 368 -31.24 7.74 21.71
CA GLN A 368 -31.28 8.34 20.39
C GLN A 368 -31.16 7.28 19.30
N ILE A 369 -30.62 6.12 19.66
CA ILE A 369 -30.41 5.01 18.74
C ILE A 369 -31.50 3.95 18.92
N TYR A 370 -31.84 3.64 20.17
CA TYR A 370 -32.83 2.63 20.51
C TYR A 370 -34.02 3.30 21.18
N ALA A 371 -35.14 3.28 20.48
CA ALA A 371 -36.32 4.04 20.92
C ALA A 371 -36.91 3.50 22.23
N GLY A 372 -36.69 2.24 22.54
CA GLY A 372 -37.30 1.67 23.73
C GLY A 372 -36.57 1.90 25.05
N ILE A 373 -35.41 2.55 25.01
CA ILE A 373 -34.60 2.79 26.21
C ILE A 373 -35.35 3.77 27.14
N LYS A 374 -35.41 3.44 28.43
CA LYS A 374 -36.05 4.26 29.44
C LYS A 374 -35.13 4.44 30.62
N VAL A 375 -35.23 5.61 31.27
CA VAL A 375 -34.39 5.92 32.43
C VAL A 375 -35.18 6.41 33.62
N LYS A 376 -36.50 6.35 33.55
CA LYS A 376 -37.36 6.98 34.56
C LYS A 376 -37.07 6.44 35.96
N GLN A 377 -37.01 5.11 36.10
CA GLN A 377 -36.84 4.53 37.45
C GLN A 377 -35.42 4.71 37.95
N LEU A 378 -34.44 4.68 37.05
CA LEU A 378 -33.07 4.93 37.44
C LEU A 378 -32.84 6.38 37.85
N CYS A 379 -33.52 7.34 37.18
CA CYS A 379 -33.42 8.73 37.56
C CYS A 379 -34.02 8.99 38.94
N LYS A 380 -35.09 8.25 39.32
CA LYS A 380 -35.67 8.41 40.62
C LYS A 380 -34.68 8.16 41.75
N LEU A 381 -33.69 7.32 41.49
CA LEU A 381 -32.69 7.02 42.50
C LEU A 381 -31.76 8.20 42.78
N LEU A 382 -31.74 9.17 41.90
CA LEU A 382 -30.86 10.33 42.05
C LEU A 382 -31.55 11.52 42.69
N ARG A 383 -32.79 11.38 43.11
CA ARG A 383 -33.52 12.46 43.77
C ARG A 383 -32.89 12.83 45.08
N GLY A 384 -32.89 14.14 45.40
CA GLY A 384 -32.32 14.65 46.62
C GLY A 384 -30.84 14.93 46.49
N THR A 385 -30.29 15.56 47.52
CA THR A 385 -28.88 15.91 47.55
C THR A 385 -28.10 14.74 48.13
N LYS A 386 -27.20 14.16 47.30
CA LYS A 386 -26.41 13.00 47.69
C LYS A 386 -24.97 13.16 47.27
N LYS A 387 -24.06 12.57 48.05
CA LYS A 387 -22.67 12.56 47.68
C LYS A 387 -22.45 11.59 46.53
N LEU A 388 -21.51 11.93 45.65
CA LEU A 388 -21.23 11.09 44.50
C LEU A 388 -20.75 9.69 44.87
N THR A 389 -20.11 9.55 46.03
CA THR A 389 -19.60 8.24 46.45
C THR A 389 -20.62 7.45 47.28
N GLU A 390 -21.79 8.02 47.56
CA GLU A 390 -22.82 7.34 48.34
C GLU A 390 -23.38 6.16 47.55
N VAL A 391 -23.46 5.01 48.23
CA VAL A 391 -24.04 3.81 47.63
C VAL A 391 -25.56 3.89 47.70
N VAL A 392 -26.20 3.62 46.59
CA VAL A 392 -27.67 3.68 46.48
C VAL A 392 -28.15 2.28 46.08
N PRO A 393 -29.03 1.67 46.87
CA PRO A 393 -29.57 0.36 46.46
C PRO A 393 -30.58 0.58 45.32
N LEU A 394 -30.58 -0.31 44.34
CA LEU A 394 -31.52 -0.25 43.23
C LEU A 394 -32.85 -0.80 43.72
N THR A 395 -33.93 -0.03 43.36
CA THR A 395 -35.25 -0.55 43.60
C THR A 395 -35.57 -1.66 42.62
N GLU A 396 -36.60 -2.46 42.92
CA GLU A 396 -37.04 -3.48 41.96
C GLU A 396 -37.39 -2.88 40.60
N GLU A 397 -38.04 -1.73 40.63
CA GLU A 397 -38.39 -1.06 39.37
C GLU A 397 -37.18 -0.64 38.60
N ALA A 398 -36.16 -0.13 39.29
CA ALA A 398 -34.93 0.26 38.63
C ALA A 398 -34.15 -0.95 38.05
N GLU A 399 -34.13 -2.05 38.81
CA GLU A 399 -33.50 -3.25 38.31
C GLU A 399 -34.20 -3.80 37.09
N LEU A 400 -35.52 -3.78 37.09
CA LEU A 400 -36.27 -4.22 35.91
C LEU A 400 -36.03 -3.32 34.72
N GLU A 401 -36.01 -2.00 34.94
CA GLU A 401 -35.71 -1.06 33.86
C GLU A 401 -34.33 -1.31 33.28
N LEU A 402 -33.35 -1.51 34.12
CA LEU A 402 -31.99 -1.81 33.66
C LEU A 402 -31.93 -3.11 32.88
N ALA A 403 -32.62 -4.14 33.35
CA ALA A 403 -32.65 -5.43 32.66
C ALA A 403 -33.30 -5.30 31.29
N GLU A 404 -34.42 -4.55 31.22
CA GLU A 404 -35.09 -4.35 29.94
C GLU A 404 -34.20 -3.57 28.98
N ASN A 405 -33.48 -2.56 29.46
CA ASN A 405 -32.55 -1.82 28.62
C ASN A 405 -31.44 -2.70 28.12
N ARG A 406 -30.89 -3.61 28.96
CA ARG A 406 -29.87 -4.54 28.49
C ARG A 406 -30.37 -5.42 27.35
N GLU A 407 -31.62 -5.88 27.45
CA GLU A 407 -32.21 -6.70 26.38
C GLU A 407 -32.35 -5.91 25.09
N ILE A 408 -32.79 -4.65 25.17
CA ILE A 408 -32.91 -3.82 24.00
C ILE A 408 -31.58 -3.60 23.33
N LEU A 409 -30.53 -3.38 24.11
CA LEU A 409 -29.20 -3.13 23.55
C LEU A 409 -28.57 -4.36 22.88
N LYS A 410 -29.09 -5.55 23.16
CA LYS A 410 -28.59 -6.76 22.47
C LYS A 410 -29.09 -6.85 21.04
N GLU A 411 -30.16 -6.17 20.68
CA GLU A 411 -30.77 -6.29 19.35
C GLU A 411 -30.11 -5.33 18.36
N PRO A 412 -30.11 -5.69 17.07
CA PRO A 412 -29.59 -4.77 16.06
C PRO A 412 -30.41 -3.50 15.98
N VAL A 413 -29.75 -2.41 15.60
CA VAL A 413 -30.44 -1.15 15.43
C VAL A 413 -31.39 -1.25 14.23
N HIS A 414 -32.65 -0.81 14.43
CA HIS A 414 -33.63 -0.83 13.37
C HIS A 414 -33.45 0.36 12.43
N GLY A 415 -33.71 0.13 11.15
CA GLY A 415 -33.77 1.20 10.17
C GLY A 415 -32.42 1.73 9.75
N VAL A 416 -31.36 0.98 10.00
CA VAL A 416 -30.03 1.38 9.59
C VAL A 416 -29.63 0.58 8.37
N TYR A 417 -29.53 1.23 7.22
CA TYR A 417 -28.99 0.61 6.02
C TYR A 417 -28.05 1.55 5.32
N TYR A 418 -27.18 0.93 4.52
CA TYR A 418 -26.22 1.66 3.74
C TYR A 418 -26.88 2.25 2.49
N ASP A 419 -26.68 3.55 2.29
CA ASP A 419 -27.18 4.27 1.13
C ASP A 419 -25.98 4.70 0.28
N PRO A 420 -25.79 4.10 -0.91
CA PRO A 420 -24.60 4.44 -1.70
C PRO A 420 -24.51 5.89 -2.14
N SER A 421 -25.64 6.65 -2.11
CA SER A 421 -25.61 8.05 -2.51
C SER A 421 -25.10 8.99 -1.43
N LYS A 422 -24.91 8.50 -0.21
CA LYS A 422 -24.47 9.33 0.92
C LYS A 422 -23.04 9.02 1.30
N ASP A 423 -22.37 10.00 1.92
CA ASP A 423 -21.01 9.81 2.40
C ASP A 423 -20.97 8.84 3.57
N LEU A 424 -19.88 8.07 3.64
CA LEU A 424 -19.54 7.31 4.83
C LEU A 424 -18.64 8.17 5.72
N ILE A 425 -18.91 8.14 7.01
CA ILE A 425 -18.12 8.89 7.98
C ILE A 425 -17.59 7.93 9.03
N ALA A 426 -16.31 8.03 9.33
CA ALA A 426 -15.68 7.26 10.40
C ALA A 426 -15.20 8.21 11.47
N GLU A 427 -15.62 7.96 12.69
CA GLU A 427 -15.26 8.80 13.83
C GLU A 427 -14.51 7.96 14.83
N LEU A 428 -13.40 8.51 15.36
CA LEU A 428 -12.55 7.79 16.29
C LEU A 428 -12.47 8.53 17.62
N GLN A 429 -12.34 7.74 18.69
CA GLN A 429 -12.12 8.28 20.02
C GLN A 429 -10.96 7.54 20.66
N LYS A 430 -10.06 8.30 21.30
CA LYS A 430 -8.96 7.72 22.07
C LYS A 430 -9.46 7.27 23.42
N GLN A 431 -9.22 6.00 23.74
CA GLN A 431 -9.61 5.45 25.03
C GLN A 431 -8.45 5.37 26.04
N GLY A 432 -7.23 5.65 25.57
CA GLY A 432 -6.06 5.59 26.41
C GLY A 432 -5.32 4.28 26.32
N GLN A 433 -4.04 4.30 26.72
CA GLN A 433 -3.19 3.10 26.73
C GLN A 433 -3.17 2.38 25.37
N GLY A 434 -3.14 3.17 24.32
CA GLY A 434 -3.05 2.60 22.96
C GLY A 434 -4.33 2.01 22.44
N GLN A 435 -5.45 2.30 23.07
CA GLN A 435 -6.75 1.78 22.64
C GLN A 435 -7.59 2.88 22.03
N TRP A 436 -8.30 2.53 20.96
CA TRP A 436 -9.16 3.44 20.22
C TRP A 436 -10.48 2.78 19.90
N THR A 437 -11.55 3.54 19.90
CA THR A 437 -12.84 3.07 19.42
C THR A 437 -13.24 3.86 18.17
N TYR A 438 -14.04 3.24 17.34
CA TYR A 438 -14.50 3.91 16.13
C TYR A 438 -15.92 3.51 15.78
N GLN A 439 -16.59 4.40 15.06
CA GLN A 439 -17.92 4.17 14.51
C GLN A 439 -17.93 4.61 13.07
N ILE A 440 -18.57 3.82 12.21
CA ILE A 440 -18.77 4.19 10.80
C ILE A 440 -20.27 4.36 10.58
N TYR A 441 -20.64 5.52 10.07
CA TYR A 441 -22.07 5.85 9.91
C TYR A 441 -22.25 6.77 8.71
N GLN A 442 -23.50 6.95 8.30
CA GLN A 442 -23.88 7.94 7.32
C GLN A 442 -24.76 9.03 7.93
N GLU A 443 -25.59 8.67 8.90
CA GLU A 443 -26.35 9.62 9.69
C GLU A 443 -25.96 9.45 11.15
N PRO A 444 -25.88 10.55 11.91
CA PRO A 444 -25.46 10.45 13.31
C PRO A 444 -26.30 9.46 14.10
N PHE A 445 -25.63 8.70 14.95
CA PHE A 445 -26.21 7.70 15.83
C PHE A 445 -26.74 6.45 15.11
N LYS A 446 -26.72 6.42 13.79
CA LYS A 446 -27.14 5.25 13.03
C LYS A 446 -25.90 4.52 12.54
N ASN A 447 -25.21 3.87 13.44
CA ASN A 447 -23.93 3.23 13.15
C ASN A 447 -24.09 2.01 12.27
N LEU A 448 -23.33 1.98 11.17
CA LEU A 448 -23.27 0.80 10.31
C LEU A 448 -22.25 -0.20 10.83
N LYS A 449 -21.20 0.27 11.46
CA LYS A 449 -20.22 -0.59 12.09
C LYS A 449 -19.52 0.16 13.22
N THR A 450 -19.23 -0.57 14.29
CA THR A 450 -18.42 -0.07 15.39
C THR A 450 -17.31 -1.07 15.66
N GLY A 451 -16.23 -0.58 16.25
CA GLY A 451 -15.13 -1.48 16.54
C GLY A 451 -14.10 -0.83 17.44
N LYS A 452 -13.07 -1.61 17.71
CA LYS A 452 -11.96 -1.18 18.52
C LYS A 452 -10.65 -1.42 17.80
N TYR A 453 -9.67 -0.58 18.07
CA TYR A 453 -8.31 -0.76 17.62
C TYR A 453 -7.39 -0.64 18.83
N ALA A 454 -6.48 -1.59 18.98
CA ALA A 454 -5.49 -1.54 20.03
C ALA A 454 -4.11 -1.64 19.40
N ARG A 455 -3.15 -0.87 19.95
CA ARG A 455 -1.78 -0.96 19.44
C ARG A 455 -1.24 -2.35 19.71
N MET A 456 -0.28 -2.76 18.91
CA MET A 456 0.34 -4.05 19.07
C MET A 456 1.13 -4.10 20.36
N LYS A 457 1.03 -5.23 21.05
CA LYS A 457 1.72 -5.47 22.30
C LYS A 457 3.23 -5.35 22.08
N GLY A 458 3.89 -4.59 22.95
CA GLY A 458 5.32 -4.40 22.88
C GLY A 458 5.79 -3.30 21.96
N ALA A 459 4.89 -2.67 21.21
CA ALA A 459 5.27 -1.58 20.33
C ALA A 459 5.19 -0.25 21.05
N HIS A 460 6.26 0.55 20.95
CA HIS A 460 6.27 1.91 21.49
C HIS A 460 6.00 2.88 20.34
N THR A 461 4.77 3.35 20.23
CA THR A 461 4.40 4.30 19.20
C THR A 461 3.71 5.48 19.85
N ASN A 462 3.84 6.65 19.20
CA ASN A 462 3.14 7.83 19.68
C ASN A 462 1.69 7.80 19.18
N ASP A 463 0.91 8.78 19.64
CA ASP A 463 -0.52 8.82 19.31
C ASP A 463 -0.74 9.02 17.82
N VAL A 464 0.13 9.77 17.14
CA VAL A 464 -0.05 10.01 15.70
C VAL A 464 0.14 8.71 14.92
N LYS A 465 1.15 7.92 15.28
CA LYS A 465 1.34 6.63 14.61
C LYS A 465 0.20 5.67 14.89
N GLN A 466 -0.29 5.64 16.13
CA GLN A 466 -1.42 4.78 16.47
C GLN A 466 -2.67 5.19 15.69
N LEU A 467 -2.92 6.49 15.59
CA LEU A 467 -4.06 6.98 14.83
C LEU A 467 -3.93 6.63 13.36
N THR A 468 -2.73 6.74 12.81
CA THR A 468 -2.49 6.36 11.41
C THR A 468 -2.82 4.89 11.18
N GLU A 469 -2.38 4.03 12.08
CA GLU A 469 -2.65 2.60 11.96
C GLU A 469 -4.14 2.30 12.09
N ALA A 470 -4.81 2.99 13.02
CA ALA A 470 -6.25 2.80 13.17
C ALA A 470 -7.00 3.25 11.92
N VAL A 471 -6.60 4.37 11.34
CA VAL A 471 -7.23 4.86 10.11
C VAL A 471 -7.06 3.83 8.99
N GLN A 472 -5.87 3.24 8.87
CA GLN A 472 -5.64 2.23 7.83
C GLN A 472 -6.50 1.00 8.04
N LYS A 473 -6.64 0.55 9.30
CA LYS A 473 -7.50 -0.61 9.59
C LYS A 473 -8.96 -0.30 9.22
N ILE A 474 -9.44 0.87 9.61
CA ILE A 474 -10.82 1.25 9.32
C ILE A 474 -11.03 1.39 7.82
N THR A 475 -10.05 1.96 7.11
CA THR A 475 -10.14 2.09 5.66
C THR A 475 -10.26 0.72 5.01
N THR A 476 -9.42 -0.23 5.43
CA THR A 476 -9.47 -1.56 4.86
C THR A 476 -10.81 -2.24 5.13
N GLU A 477 -11.31 -2.14 6.36
CA GLU A 477 -12.59 -2.75 6.68
C GLU A 477 -13.72 -2.12 5.87
N SER A 478 -13.68 -0.81 5.69
CA SER A 478 -14.71 -0.12 4.93
C SER A 478 -14.69 -0.53 3.46
N ILE A 479 -13.50 -0.69 2.88
CA ILE A 479 -13.40 -1.15 1.50
C ILE A 479 -13.98 -2.56 1.37
N VAL A 480 -13.68 -3.45 2.31
CA VAL A 480 -14.21 -4.81 2.25
C VAL A 480 -15.74 -4.80 2.33
N ILE A 481 -16.31 -4.01 3.23
CA ILE A 481 -17.76 -4.05 3.44
C ILE A 481 -18.51 -3.27 2.37
N TRP A 482 -18.08 -2.05 2.05
CA TRP A 482 -18.84 -1.15 1.18
C TRP A 482 -18.13 -0.76 -0.11
N GLY A 483 -16.85 -1.07 -0.25
CA GLY A 483 -16.10 -0.67 -1.43
C GLY A 483 -15.78 0.82 -1.48
N ARG A 484 -15.73 1.48 -0.33
CA ARG A 484 -15.50 2.92 -0.24
C ARG A 484 -14.63 3.24 0.94
N ILE A 485 -13.94 4.39 0.85
CA ILE A 485 -13.15 4.93 1.95
C ILE A 485 -14.00 5.98 2.66
N PRO A 486 -14.16 5.90 3.98
CA PRO A 486 -14.96 6.90 4.68
C PRO A 486 -14.21 8.22 4.82
N LYS A 487 -14.97 9.28 5.07
CA LYS A 487 -14.40 10.54 5.52
C LYS A 487 -14.17 10.44 7.02
N PHE A 488 -13.01 10.91 7.48
CA PHE A 488 -12.61 10.70 8.86
C PHE A 488 -12.81 11.95 9.69
N LYS A 489 -13.40 11.77 10.87
CA LYS A 489 -13.43 12.78 11.93
C LYS A 489 -12.42 12.36 12.97
N LEU A 490 -11.30 13.06 13.03
CA LEU A 490 -10.18 12.67 13.87
C LEU A 490 -10.13 13.52 15.13
N PRO A 491 -9.75 12.93 16.27
CA PRO A 491 -9.62 13.68 17.52
C PRO A 491 -8.26 14.35 17.65
N ILE A 492 -7.82 15.03 16.57
CA ILE A 492 -6.48 15.61 16.50
C ILE A 492 -6.55 16.81 15.56
N GLN A 493 -5.77 17.84 15.86
CA GLN A 493 -5.77 19.03 15.04
C GLN A 493 -5.17 18.75 13.68
N LYS A 494 -5.71 19.44 12.67
CA LYS A 494 -5.28 19.25 11.30
C LYS A 494 -3.79 19.49 11.14
N GLU A 495 -3.24 20.52 11.79
CA GLU A 495 -1.81 20.83 11.70
C GLU A 495 -0.96 19.67 12.22
N THR A 496 -1.36 19.09 13.34
CA THR A 496 -0.63 17.96 13.90
C THR A 496 -0.70 16.74 12.99
N TRP A 497 -1.86 16.50 12.40
CA TRP A 497 -2.06 15.37 11.52
C TRP A 497 -1.21 15.48 10.25
N GLU A 498 -1.13 16.70 9.70
CA GLU A 498 -0.40 16.91 8.46
C GLU A 498 1.12 16.94 8.64
N THR A 499 1.61 17.11 9.87
CA THR A 499 3.04 17.01 10.12
C THR A 499 3.43 15.57 10.43
#